data_55f6b78394cefc088750688a2d81b53a
#
_entry.id   55f6b78394cefc088750688a2d81b53a
#
_cell.length_a   1.000
_cell.length_b   1.000
_cell.length_c   1.000
_cell.angle_alpha   90.00
_cell.angle_beta   90.00
_cell.angle_gamma   90.00
#
_symmetry.space_group_name_H-M   'P 1'
#
loop_
_entity.id
_entity.type
_entity.pdbx_description
1 polymer ?
#
loop_
_entity_poly.entity_id
_entity_poly.type
_entity_poly.pdbx_seq_one_letter_code
_entity_poly.pdbx_strand_id
1 'polypeptide(L)'
;MEIRHRGVAAVAVLATVLGAAGCGTDSGATGSRSTGSAGEEGRPKGSAASLTWEFEHIADFDGELADVAVLAKDDIWAVGTENNGDSHARLLHYDGTQWKREPLPEALGDTVYPPLLEEVGDKALWLRPQNSGDGAAANRWAQWDGTRWSAMPSPPPGKVGDFEAAGPDDVWALDGEQTAQHWDGTRWTATRLPYGASDLAVVGPDDVWAVGSRSTGPGTEMEGQGKEYDQPASMHWDGTSWKAVDTPQARFKEPIPPEASAGLGQVFALDNGEVRAYGTNSFNHGEVEDEPADEFIRLRWDGSKWVEQQGAPGGCATRTPVGQDDKGLFLDGNWYLTDDGRCVKIKRHRLPVSTGARKASNQSLWLKEIHRVPGTDEWLGAGHVQVNQSGDPFSAPVVVRLKRGG
;
A
#
# COMPACT_ATOMS: atom_id res chain seq x y z
N MET A 1 9.18 31.15 -21.15
CA MET A 1 8.08 30.74 -20.27
C MET A 1 8.45 29.33 -19.84
N GLU A 2 9.22 29.25 -18.75
CA GLU A 2 9.81 27.98 -18.27
C GLU A 2 8.83 27.32 -17.30
N ILE A 3 8.40 26.13 -17.65
CA ILE A 3 7.57 25.28 -16.79
C ILE A 3 8.52 24.45 -15.91
N ARG A 4 8.56 24.76 -14.63
CA ARG A 4 9.33 24.00 -13.64
C ARG A 4 8.58 22.71 -13.29
N HIS A 5 9.19 21.60 -13.61
CA HIS A 5 8.75 20.28 -13.13
C HIS A 5 9.05 20.15 -11.62
N ARG A 6 8.03 19.86 -10.83
CA ARG A 6 8.19 19.40 -9.45
C ARG A 6 8.17 17.86 -9.45
N GLY A 7 9.36 17.30 -9.28
CA GLY A 7 9.52 15.87 -9.02
C GLY A 7 9.19 15.57 -7.56
N VAL A 8 8.38 14.54 -7.33
CA VAL A 8 8.17 13.99 -6.00
C VAL A 8 9.41 13.18 -5.63
N ALA A 9 10.21 13.71 -4.72
CA ALA A 9 11.35 13.01 -4.16
C ALA A 9 10.89 12.23 -2.93
N ALA A 10 11.05 10.93 -2.95
CA ALA A 10 10.93 10.10 -1.76
C ALA A 10 12.11 10.44 -0.81
N VAL A 11 11.80 11.03 0.33
CA VAL A 11 12.77 11.34 1.36
C VAL A 11 12.92 10.14 2.27
N ALA A 12 14.09 9.49 2.20
CA ALA A 12 14.52 8.52 3.21
C ALA A 12 15.01 9.27 4.44
N VAL A 13 14.28 9.20 5.54
CA VAL A 13 14.70 9.76 6.83
C VAL A 13 15.60 8.76 7.56
N LEU A 14 16.87 9.07 7.64
CA LEU A 14 17.83 8.42 8.55
C LEU A 14 17.64 8.97 9.97
N ALA A 15 17.07 8.19 10.86
CA ALA A 15 17.03 8.49 12.28
C ALA A 15 18.33 8.00 12.96
N THR A 16 19.20 8.90 13.33
CA THR A 16 20.34 8.64 14.23
C THR A 16 19.89 8.71 15.68
N VAL A 17 19.90 7.58 16.36
CA VAL A 17 19.66 7.51 17.82
C VAL A 17 21.00 7.63 18.53
N LEU A 18 21.18 8.73 19.23
CA LEU A 18 22.24 8.91 20.24
C LEU A 18 21.76 8.42 21.59
N GLY A 19 22.39 7.38 22.09
CA GLY A 19 22.15 6.87 23.46
C GLY A 19 22.81 7.75 24.51
N ALA A 20 22.07 8.06 25.58
CA ALA A 20 22.62 8.54 26.82
C ALA A 20 22.25 7.56 27.95
N ALA A 21 23.27 6.99 28.55
CA ALA A 21 23.17 6.21 29.79
C ALA A 21 23.07 7.14 31.00
N GLY A 22 22.09 6.90 31.87
CA GLY A 22 21.98 7.56 33.15
C GLY A 22 21.57 6.56 34.22
N CYS A 23 22.50 6.20 35.11
CA CYS A 23 22.26 5.52 36.36
C CYS A 23 21.68 6.46 37.42
N GLY A 24 20.73 6.01 38.23
CA GLY A 24 20.24 6.74 39.38
C GLY A 24 19.31 5.94 40.27
N THR A 25 19.80 5.64 41.36
CA THR A 25 19.51 4.90 42.58
C THR A 25 18.11 5.04 43.21
N ASP A 26 17.77 3.96 43.95
CA ASP A 26 16.71 3.72 44.94
C ASP A 26 16.36 4.87 45.87
N SER A 27 15.08 4.95 46.25
CA SER A 27 14.64 5.08 47.63
C SER A 27 13.14 4.90 47.76
N GLY A 28 12.72 4.02 48.67
CA GLY A 28 11.37 3.67 48.99
C GLY A 28 10.61 4.66 49.86
N ALA A 29 9.32 4.48 49.93
CA ALA A 29 8.52 4.47 51.20
C ALA A 29 7.00 4.33 50.94
N THR A 30 6.46 3.29 51.51
CA THR A 30 5.21 3.16 52.29
C THR A 30 3.87 3.79 51.82
N GLY A 31 2.93 2.95 51.48
CA GLY A 31 1.65 2.71 52.15
C GLY A 31 0.50 3.69 51.98
N SER A 32 -0.56 3.25 51.30
CA SER A 32 -1.90 3.30 51.88
C SER A 32 -2.92 2.47 51.05
N ARG A 33 -3.63 1.60 51.75
CA ARG A 33 -4.78 0.87 51.25
C ARG A 33 -5.99 1.80 51.10
N SER A 34 -6.71 1.69 49.98
CA SER A 34 -8.17 1.88 50.04
C SER A 34 -8.85 0.89 49.09
N THR A 35 -9.74 0.14 49.67
CA THR A 35 -10.65 -0.83 49.10
C THR A 35 -11.75 -0.14 48.32
N GLY A 36 -12.01 -0.64 47.11
CA GLY A 36 -13.16 -0.27 46.31
C GLY A 36 -13.34 -1.30 45.19
N SER A 37 -14.04 -2.39 45.52
CA SER A 37 -14.47 -3.41 44.58
C SER A 37 -15.65 -2.84 43.76
N ALA A 38 -15.48 -2.71 42.45
CA ALA A 38 -16.58 -2.69 41.49
C ALA A 38 -16.25 -3.72 40.42
N GLY A 39 -17.15 -4.69 40.28
CA GLY A 39 -16.96 -5.84 39.40
C GLY A 39 -16.79 -5.45 37.92
N GLU A 40 -15.69 -5.85 37.39
CA GLU A 40 -15.43 -5.92 35.98
C GLU A 40 -16.02 -7.23 35.47
N GLU A 41 -17.23 -7.16 34.92
CA GLU A 41 -17.85 -8.28 34.20
C GLU A 41 -16.91 -8.69 33.08
N GLY A 42 -16.49 -9.95 33.12
CA GLY A 42 -15.54 -10.54 32.21
C GLY A 42 -16.01 -10.49 30.76
N ARG A 43 -15.44 -9.56 30.00
CA ARG A 43 -15.42 -9.62 28.54
C ARG A 43 -14.67 -10.89 28.15
N PRO A 44 -15.22 -11.78 27.32
CA PRO A 44 -14.50 -12.97 26.91
C PRO A 44 -13.21 -12.52 26.22
N LYS A 45 -12.07 -12.91 26.77
CA LYS A 45 -10.78 -12.83 26.11
C LYS A 45 -10.83 -13.83 24.95
N GLY A 46 -11.37 -13.42 23.82
CA GLY A 46 -11.15 -14.11 22.56
C GLY A 46 -9.65 -14.15 22.37
N SER A 47 -9.07 -15.34 22.38
CA SER A 47 -7.68 -15.58 22.00
C SER A 47 -7.50 -14.96 20.61
N ALA A 48 -6.80 -13.84 20.50
CA ALA A 48 -6.43 -13.31 19.22
C ALA A 48 -5.56 -14.39 18.56
N ALA A 49 -6.05 -14.98 17.48
CA ALA A 49 -5.31 -15.95 16.71
C ALA A 49 -3.91 -15.38 16.44
N SER A 50 -2.87 -16.11 16.77
CA SER A 50 -1.50 -15.63 16.59
C SER A 50 -1.21 -15.61 15.10
N LEU A 51 -1.03 -14.42 14.54
CA LEU A 51 -0.61 -14.25 13.14
C LEU A 51 0.90 -14.44 13.04
N THR A 52 1.35 -15.16 12.01
CA THR A 52 2.77 -15.37 11.76
C THR A 52 3.04 -15.37 10.25
N TRP A 53 4.02 -14.58 9.81
CA TRP A 53 4.58 -14.64 8.46
C TRP A 53 5.62 -15.74 8.40
N GLU A 54 5.44 -16.71 7.51
CA GLU A 54 6.40 -17.75 7.15
C GLU A 54 6.98 -17.45 5.77
N PHE A 55 8.27 -17.70 5.57
CA PHE A 55 8.89 -17.57 4.26
C PHE A 55 8.39 -18.66 3.32
N GLU A 56 7.72 -18.25 2.26
CA GLU A 56 7.38 -19.09 1.12
C GLU A 56 8.57 -19.19 0.16
N HIS A 57 9.22 -18.04 -0.06
CA HIS A 57 10.41 -17.95 -0.90
C HIS A 57 11.35 -16.86 -0.36
N ILE A 58 12.65 -17.11 -0.50
CA ILE A 58 13.70 -16.13 -0.28
C ILE A 58 14.52 -16.12 -1.56
N ALA A 59 14.49 -15.01 -2.29
CA ALA A 59 15.23 -14.89 -3.54
C ALA A 59 16.75 -14.80 -3.28
N ASP A 60 17.52 -15.21 -4.27
CA ASP A 60 18.98 -15.37 -4.21
C ASP A 60 19.74 -14.11 -4.67
N PHE A 61 19.14 -12.93 -4.52
CA PHE A 61 19.76 -11.65 -4.88
C PHE A 61 19.56 -10.60 -3.78
N ASP A 62 20.39 -9.58 -3.79
CA ASP A 62 20.20 -8.38 -2.96
C ASP A 62 19.22 -7.43 -3.64
N GLY A 63 18.16 -7.02 -2.94
CA GLY A 63 17.14 -6.17 -3.50
C GLY A 63 15.79 -6.27 -2.79
N GLU A 64 14.72 -6.01 -3.52
CA GLU A 64 13.34 -6.07 -3.00
C GLU A 64 12.38 -6.63 -4.04
N LEU A 65 11.30 -7.26 -3.59
CA LEU A 65 10.12 -7.48 -4.41
C LEU A 65 9.21 -6.25 -4.26
N ALA A 66 8.71 -5.77 -5.38
CA ALA A 66 7.85 -4.62 -5.46
C ALA A 66 6.38 -5.03 -5.51
N ASP A 67 6.10 -6.22 -6.08
CA ASP A 67 4.74 -6.64 -6.34
C ASP A 67 4.63 -8.17 -6.45
N VAL A 68 3.42 -8.70 -6.24
CA VAL A 68 3.09 -10.13 -6.36
C VAL A 68 1.69 -10.29 -6.93
N ALA A 69 1.50 -11.22 -7.84
CA ALA A 69 0.21 -11.64 -8.36
C ALA A 69 0.00 -13.14 -8.09
N VAL A 70 -1.21 -13.50 -7.65
CA VAL A 70 -1.56 -14.86 -7.24
C VAL A 70 -2.72 -15.37 -8.08
N LEU A 71 -2.42 -15.94 -9.24
CA LEU A 71 -3.44 -16.51 -10.15
C LEU A 71 -4.07 -17.79 -9.58
N ALA A 72 -3.24 -18.58 -8.92
CA ALA A 72 -3.64 -19.80 -8.22
C ALA A 72 -2.62 -20.13 -7.12
N LYS A 73 -2.95 -21.12 -6.27
CA LYS A 73 -2.02 -21.61 -5.23
C LYS A 73 -0.70 -22.16 -5.81
N ASP A 74 -0.69 -22.57 -7.07
CA ASP A 74 0.38 -23.17 -7.83
C ASP A 74 0.81 -22.33 -9.06
N ASP A 75 0.34 -21.09 -9.15
CA ASP A 75 0.71 -20.13 -10.20
C ASP A 75 0.81 -18.73 -9.58
N ILE A 76 2.04 -18.35 -9.18
CA ILE A 76 2.31 -17.10 -8.46
C ILE A 76 3.47 -16.39 -9.16
N TRP A 77 3.26 -15.12 -9.44
CA TRP A 77 4.26 -14.26 -10.05
C TRP A 77 4.71 -13.18 -9.08
N ALA A 78 5.97 -12.80 -9.14
CA ALA A 78 6.48 -11.67 -8.38
C ALA A 78 7.50 -10.88 -9.21
N VAL A 79 7.50 -9.57 -9.01
CA VAL A 79 8.47 -8.68 -9.64
C VAL A 79 9.22 -7.88 -8.60
N GLY A 80 10.44 -7.50 -8.93
CA GLY A 80 11.26 -6.71 -8.02
C GLY A 80 12.51 -6.16 -8.68
N THR A 81 13.38 -5.60 -7.84
CA THR A 81 14.65 -5.02 -8.25
C THR A 81 15.80 -5.74 -7.57
N GLU A 82 16.79 -6.15 -8.35
CA GLU A 82 18.10 -6.58 -7.88
C GLU A 82 19.06 -5.40 -7.88
N ASN A 83 19.73 -5.17 -6.75
CA ASN A 83 20.70 -4.11 -6.54
C ASN A 83 22.13 -4.70 -6.63
N ASN A 84 22.68 -4.76 -7.81
CA ASN A 84 24.04 -5.30 -8.03
C ASN A 84 24.90 -4.30 -8.81
N GLY A 85 25.17 -3.16 -8.18
CA GLY A 85 25.84 -2.02 -8.81
C GLY A 85 24.84 -1.15 -9.58
N ASP A 86 24.22 -1.70 -10.61
CA ASP A 86 23.08 -1.11 -11.31
C ASP A 86 21.79 -1.83 -10.87
N SER A 87 20.68 -1.11 -10.89
CA SER A 87 19.36 -1.69 -10.57
C SER A 87 18.81 -2.44 -11.79
N HIS A 88 18.40 -3.68 -11.58
CA HIS A 88 17.82 -4.54 -12.62
C HIS A 88 16.46 -5.08 -12.18
N ALA A 89 15.46 -4.92 -13.03
CA ALA A 89 14.18 -5.56 -12.80
C ALA A 89 14.28 -7.08 -12.87
N ARG A 90 13.55 -7.78 -11.99
CA ARG A 90 13.50 -9.25 -11.92
C ARG A 90 12.05 -9.72 -11.93
N LEU A 91 11.80 -10.78 -12.69
CA LEU A 91 10.53 -11.50 -12.74
C LEU A 91 10.75 -12.89 -12.16
N LEU A 92 9.91 -13.28 -11.22
CA LEU A 92 9.91 -14.59 -10.59
C LEU A 92 8.56 -15.28 -10.83
N HIS A 93 8.59 -16.60 -11.00
CA HIS A 93 7.40 -17.41 -11.19
C HIS A 93 7.46 -18.68 -10.33
N TYR A 94 6.40 -18.96 -9.59
CA TYR A 94 6.18 -20.25 -8.93
C TYR A 94 5.22 -21.11 -9.77
N ASP A 95 5.69 -22.24 -10.25
CA ASP A 95 4.97 -23.14 -11.17
C ASP A 95 4.26 -24.30 -10.45
N GLY A 96 4.00 -24.15 -9.15
CA GLY A 96 3.44 -25.20 -8.30
C GLY A 96 4.47 -26.17 -7.72
N THR A 97 5.72 -26.10 -8.17
CA THR A 97 6.80 -26.97 -7.70
C THR A 97 8.01 -26.20 -7.21
N GLN A 98 8.38 -25.14 -7.88
CA GLN A 98 9.55 -24.33 -7.54
C GLN A 98 9.42 -22.89 -8.06
N TRP A 99 10.11 -21.99 -7.37
CA TRP A 99 10.32 -20.63 -7.85
C TRP A 99 11.44 -20.60 -8.89
N LYS A 100 11.23 -19.87 -9.98
CA LYS A 100 12.19 -19.67 -11.08
C LYS A 100 12.32 -18.19 -11.40
N ARG A 101 13.51 -17.79 -11.84
CA ARG A 101 13.67 -16.51 -12.52
C ARG A 101 13.20 -16.66 -13.96
N GLU A 102 12.31 -15.78 -14.37
CA GLU A 102 11.84 -15.70 -15.74
C GLU A 102 12.46 -14.47 -16.43
N PRO A 103 12.73 -14.54 -17.73
CA PRO A 103 13.13 -13.36 -18.48
C PRO A 103 11.96 -12.36 -18.50
N LEU A 104 12.30 -11.07 -18.40
CA LEU A 104 11.29 -10.04 -18.67
C LEU A 104 10.78 -10.14 -20.11
N PRO A 105 9.49 -9.95 -20.34
CA PRO A 105 8.94 -9.96 -21.70
C PRO A 105 9.61 -8.91 -22.60
N GLU A 106 10.02 -9.29 -23.80
CA GLU A 106 10.67 -8.39 -24.76
C GLU A 106 9.81 -7.14 -25.07
N ALA A 107 8.50 -7.28 -24.95
CA ALA A 107 7.56 -6.18 -25.15
C ALA A 107 7.79 -4.98 -24.23
N LEU A 108 8.30 -5.21 -23.01
CA LEU A 108 8.62 -4.13 -22.07
C LEU A 108 9.87 -3.35 -22.48
N GLY A 109 10.79 -3.99 -23.24
CA GLY A 109 12.11 -3.45 -23.52
C GLY A 109 12.99 -3.36 -22.27
N ASP A 110 14.05 -2.57 -22.36
CA ASP A 110 14.93 -2.33 -21.21
C ASP A 110 14.20 -1.47 -20.19
N THR A 111 14.09 -1.96 -18.96
CA THR A 111 13.50 -1.23 -17.83
C THR A 111 14.44 -1.27 -16.63
N VAL A 112 14.66 -0.10 -16.03
CA VAL A 112 15.45 0.07 -14.81
C VAL A 112 14.59 -0.19 -13.58
N TYR A 113 13.31 0.20 -13.65
CA TYR A 113 12.35 -0.02 -12.56
C TYR A 113 11.61 -1.33 -12.77
N PRO A 114 11.25 -2.05 -11.70
CA PRO A 114 10.42 -3.23 -11.83
C PRO A 114 9.07 -2.83 -12.45
N PRO A 115 8.54 -3.61 -13.39
CA PRO A 115 7.16 -3.41 -13.83
C PRO A 115 6.22 -3.74 -12.66
N LEU A 116 4.94 -3.40 -12.79
CA LEU A 116 3.90 -3.80 -11.87
C LEU A 116 3.07 -4.93 -12.49
N LEU A 117 2.63 -5.84 -11.64
CA LEU A 117 1.78 -6.98 -12.00
C LEU A 117 0.32 -6.61 -11.76
N GLU A 118 -0.52 -6.78 -12.77
CA GLU A 118 -1.94 -6.53 -12.65
C GLU A 118 -2.71 -7.81 -12.97
N GLU A 119 -3.45 -8.32 -11.99
CA GLU A 119 -4.31 -9.48 -12.16
C GLU A 119 -5.56 -9.06 -12.94
N VAL A 120 -5.78 -9.64 -14.14
CA VAL A 120 -6.91 -9.28 -14.99
C VAL A 120 -7.86 -10.46 -15.22
N GLY A 121 -7.78 -11.46 -14.37
CA GLY A 121 -8.64 -12.66 -14.40
C GLY A 121 -7.87 -13.88 -13.91
N ASP A 122 -8.56 -15.00 -13.82
CA ASP A 122 -8.07 -16.24 -13.18
C ASP A 122 -6.74 -16.80 -13.74
N LYS A 123 -6.34 -16.40 -14.97
CA LYS A 123 -5.12 -16.89 -15.62
C LYS A 123 -4.43 -15.83 -16.47
N ALA A 124 -4.80 -14.59 -16.31
CA ALA A 124 -4.28 -13.50 -17.10
C ALA A 124 -3.62 -12.45 -16.22
N LEU A 125 -2.44 -12.02 -16.63
CA LEU A 125 -1.71 -10.94 -16.01
C LEU A 125 -1.34 -9.90 -17.05
N TRP A 126 -1.32 -8.66 -16.62
CA TRP A 126 -0.66 -7.61 -17.36
C TRP A 126 0.58 -7.15 -16.59
N LEU A 127 1.64 -6.87 -17.33
CA LEU A 127 2.83 -6.21 -16.81
C LEU A 127 2.87 -4.80 -17.38
N ARG A 128 2.81 -3.82 -16.49
CA ARG A 128 2.93 -2.42 -16.86
C ARG A 128 4.25 -1.81 -16.42
N PRO A 129 4.82 -0.89 -17.18
CA PRO A 129 6.02 -0.18 -16.75
C PRO A 129 5.69 0.75 -15.58
N GLN A 130 6.55 0.75 -14.57
CA GLN A 130 6.48 1.72 -13.49
C GLN A 130 7.17 3.03 -13.94
N ASN A 131 6.49 4.18 -13.80
CA ASN A 131 7.04 5.50 -14.09
C ASN A 131 7.72 5.61 -15.45
N SER A 132 7.07 5.14 -16.48
CA SER A 132 7.49 5.44 -17.83
C SER A 132 7.42 6.94 -18.06
N GLY A 133 8.55 7.55 -18.35
CA GLY A 133 8.61 8.94 -18.79
C GLY A 133 7.70 9.20 -19.99
N ASP A 134 7.55 10.45 -20.41
CA ASP A 134 6.78 10.77 -21.60
C ASP A 134 7.35 10.05 -22.81
N GLY A 135 6.54 9.32 -23.55
CA GLY A 135 6.91 8.73 -24.84
C GLY A 135 6.51 7.26 -25.04
N ALA A 136 7.06 6.66 -26.09
CA ALA A 136 6.73 5.30 -26.54
C ALA A 136 7.03 4.19 -25.50
N ALA A 137 7.87 4.44 -24.53
CA ALA A 137 8.17 3.49 -23.46
C ALA A 137 7.02 3.35 -22.46
N ALA A 138 6.22 4.41 -22.28
CA ALA A 138 5.07 4.41 -21.38
C ALA A 138 3.98 3.40 -21.79
N ASN A 139 3.95 3.07 -23.09
CA ASN A 139 2.92 2.22 -23.67
C ASN A 139 3.41 0.79 -23.95
N ARG A 140 4.53 0.36 -23.35
CA ARG A 140 5.08 -0.97 -23.54
C ARG A 140 4.56 -1.90 -22.46
N TRP A 141 3.35 -2.37 -22.64
CA TRP A 141 2.73 -3.35 -21.76
C TRP A 141 2.89 -4.76 -22.31
N ALA A 142 3.02 -5.72 -21.43
CA ALA A 142 3.00 -7.13 -21.76
C ALA A 142 1.80 -7.80 -21.10
N GLN A 143 1.24 -8.81 -21.77
CA GLN A 143 0.15 -9.64 -21.25
C GLN A 143 0.57 -11.10 -21.21
N TRP A 144 0.18 -11.78 -20.15
CA TRP A 144 0.27 -13.24 -19.95
C TRP A 144 -1.11 -13.85 -20.25
N ASP A 145 -1.15 -14.86 -21.11
CA ASP A 145 -2.37 -15.53 -21.54
C ASP A 145 -2.60 -16.90 -20.84
N GLY A 146 -1.84 -17.17 -19.77
CA GLY A 146 -1.79 -18.47 -19.09
C GLY A 146 -0.73 -19.42 -19.65
N THR A 147 -0.05 -19.07 -20.75
CA THR A 147 0.96 -19.90 -21.40
C THR A 147 2.22 -19.15 -21.83
N ARG A 148 2.08 -17.89 -22.22
CA ARG A 148 3.19 -17.06 -22.72
C ARG A 148 2.92 -15.58 -22.54
N TRP A 149 4.00 -14.84 -22.43
CA TRP A 149 4.00 -13.40 -22.52
C TRP A 149 3.95 -12.91 -23.97
N SER A 150 3.19 -11.87 -24.23
CA SER A 150 3.14 -11.18 -25.51
C SER A 150 2.97 -9.67 -25.32
N ALA A 151 3.25 -8.87 -26.36
CA ALA A 151 2.94 -7.46 -26.30
C ALA A 151 1.44 -7.25 -26.18
N MET A 152 1.03 -6.32 -25.33
CA MET A 152 -0.37 -5.93 -25.22
C MET A 152 -0.79 -5.11 -26.44
N PRO A 153 -1.83 -5.52 -27.19
CA PRO A 153 -2.18 -4.86 -28.46
C PRO A 153 -2.80 -3.48 -28.28
N SER A 154 -3.45 -3.26 -27.14
CA SER A 154 -4.15 -2.00 -26.83
C SER A 154 -3.92 -1.60 -25.38
N PRO A 155 -2.74 -1.11 -25.02
CA PRO A 155 -2.49 -0.65 -23.64
C PRO A 155 -3.32 0.59 -23.32
N PRO A 156 -3.54 0.90 -22.03
CA PRO A 156 -4.21 2.14 -21.64
C PRO A 156 -3.52 3.36 -22.25
N PRO A 157 -4.27 4.34 -22.73
CA PRO A 157 -3.68 5.55 -23.27
C PRO A 157 -3.11 6.44 -22.16
N GLY A 158 -1.93 7.02 -22.40
CA GLY A 158 -1.30 7.96 -21.46
C GLY A 158 -0.53 7.31 -20.32
N LYS A 159 -0.37 8.05 -19.24
CA LYS A 159 0.24 7.56 -18.00
C LYS A 159 -0.82 6.84 -17.17
N VAL A 160 -0.41 5.77 -16.50
CA VAL A 160 -1.28 5.04 -15.57
C VAL A 160 -0.72 5.20 -14.17
N GLY A 161 -1.49 5.85 -13.31
CA GLY A 161 -1.15 6.01 -11.90
C GLY A 161 -1.56 4.79 -11.09
N ASP A 162 -2.83 4.39 -11.25
CA ASP A 162 -3.40 3.24 -10.59
C ASP A 162 -4.23 2.39 -11.55
N PHE A 163 -4.53 1.14 -11.17
CA PHE A 163 -5.12 0.14 -12.05
C PHE A 163 -5.83 -0.93 -11.24
N GLU A 164 -7.05 -1.31 -11.67
CA GLU A 164 -7.82 -2.36 -11.03
C GLU A 164 -8.69 -3.07 -12.07
N ALA A 165 -8.85 -4.39 -11.95
CA ALA A 165 -9.61 -5.20 -12.90
C ALA A 165 -10.64 -6.09 -12.19
N ALA A 166 -11.90 -6.01 -12.61
CA ALA A 166 -12.91 -7.01 -12.28
C ALA A 166 -12.78 -8.27 -13.16
N GLY A 167 -12.10 -8.15 -14.30
CA GLY A 167 -11.86 -9.21 -15.26
C GLY A 167 -11.20 -8.70 -16.53
N PRO A 168 -10.91 -9.60 -17.51
CA PRO A 168 -10.18 -9.22 -18.72
C PRO A 168 -10.93 -8.25 -19.63
N ASP A 169 -12.24 -8.14 -19.46
CA ASP A 169 -13.13 -7.28 -20.25
C ASP A 169 -13.68 -6.11 -19.43
N ASP A 170 -13.21 -5.92 -18.18
CA ASP A 170 -13.65 -4.85 -17.29
C ASP A 170 -12.46 -4.39 -16.44
N VAL A 171 -11.75 -3.40 -16.97
CA VAL A 171 -10.52 -2.89 -16.38
C VAL A 171 -10.58 -1.38 -16.27
N TRP A 172 -10.18 -0.87 -15.13
CA TRP A 172 -10.11 0.55 -14.85
C TRP A 172 -8.67 0.99 -14.63
N ALA A 173 -8.34 2.17 -15.13
CA ALA A 173 -7.04 2.77 -14.93
C ALA A 173 -7.18 4.27 -14.67
N LEU A 174 -6.41 4.81 -13.74
CA LEU A 174 -6.32 6.24 -13.45
C LEU A 174 -5.12 6.86 -14.18
N ASP A 175 -5.28 8.06 -14.72
CA ASP A 175 -4.16 8.80 -15.31
C ASP A 175 -3.30 9.57 -14.31
N GLY A 176 -3.63 9.43 -13.03
CA GLY A 176 -2.95 10.15 -11.93
C GLY A 176 -3.43 11.59 -11.72
N GLU A 177 -4.47 12.03 -12.45
CA GLU A 177 -5.08 13.35 -12.34
C GLU A 177 -6.59 13.23 -12.14
N GLN A 178 -7.36 13.56 -13.17
CA GLN A 178 -8.83 13.59 -13.12
C GLN A 178 -9.48 12.78 -14.23
N THR A 179 -8.82 11.73 -14.72
CA THR A 179 -9.36 10.87 -15.76
C THR A 179 -9.31 9.41 -15.35
N ALA A 180 -10.43 8.73 -15.45
CA ALA A 180 -10.50 7.28 -15.41
C ALA A 180 -10.66 6.75 -16.84
N GLN A 181 -9.87 5.73 -17.17
CA GLN A 181 -9.92 4.97 -18.41
C GLN A 181 -10.62 3.64 -18.10
N HIS A 182 -11.61 3.28 -18.90
CA HIS A 182 -12.33 2.01 -18.77
C HIS A 182 -12.14 1.17 -20.03
N TRP A 183 -11.70 -0.07 -19.87
CA TRP A 183 -11.59 -1.10 -20.89
C TRP A 183 -12.82 -2.01 -20.85
N ASP A 184 -13.53 -2.10 -21.97
CA ASP A 184 -14.74 -2.91 -22.14
C ASP A 184 -14.48 -4.24 -22.86
N GLY A 185 -13.24 -4.74 -22.89
CA GLY A 185 -12.80 -5.90 -23.68
C GLY A 185 -12.48 -5.59 -25.12
N THR A 186 -12.82 -4.39 -25.63
CA THR A 186 -12.61 -4.00 -27.03
C THR A 186 -11.90 -2.67 -27.20
N ARG A 187 -12.15 -1.71 -26.32
CA ARG A 187 -11.60 -0.35 -26.39
C ARG A 187 -11.52 0.30 -25.02
N TRP A 188 -10.63 1.26 -24.91
CA TRP A 188 -10.55 2.19 -23.79
C TRP A 188 -11.49 3.37 -23.98
N THR A 189 -12.21 3.75 -22.94
CA THR A 189 -13.08 4.92 -22.92
C THR A 189 -12.68 5.82 -21.75
N ALA A 190 -12.30 7.05 -22.03
CA ALA A 190 -11.94 8.03 -21.01
C ALA A 190 -13.17 8.72 -20.44
N THR A 191 -13.22 8.83 -19.12
CA THR A 191 -14.25 9.58 -18.39
C THR A 191 -13.60 10.52 -17.38
N ARG A 192 -14.16 11.72 -17.24
CA ARG A 192 -13.62 12.68 -16.28
C ARG A 192 -14.15 12.43 -14.87
N LEU A 193 -13.25 12.43 -13.91
CA LEU A 193 -13.54 12.38 -12.49
C LEU A 193 -13.90 13.79 -11.96
N PRO A 194 -14.79 13.87 -10.94
CA PRO A 194 -15.07 15.13 -10.24
C PRO A 194 -13.85 15.75 -9.55
N TYR A 195 -12.94 14.92 -9.04
CA TYR A 195 -11.73 15.31 -8.30
C TYR A 195 -10.53 14.51 -8.74
N GLY A 196 -9.33 14.88 -8.28
CA GLY A 196 -8.13 14.08 -8.43
C GLY A 196 -8.24 12.76 -7.67
N ALA A 197 -7.82 11.67 -8.31
CA ALA A 197 -7.84 10.33 -7.72
C ALA A 197 -6.42 9.76 -7.60
N SER A 198 -6.19 9.08 -6.48
CA SER A 198 -4.94 8.39 -6.17
C SER A 198 -5.04 6.88 -6.29
N ASP A 199 -6.26 6.34 -6.05
CA ASP A 199 -6.51 4.90 -5.99
C ASP A 199 -7.95 4.58 -6.37
N LEU A 200 -8.21 3.35 -6.82
CA LEU A 200 -9.55 2.89 -7.18
C LEU A 200 -9.79 1.44 -6.73
N ALA A 201 -11.06 1.09 -6.55
CA ALA A 201 -11.49 -0.28 -6.24
C ALA A 201 -12.74 -0.64 -7.01
N VAL A 202 -12.74 -1.80 -7.65
CA VAL A 202 -13.85 -2.32 -8.44
C VAL A 202 -14.63 -3.32 -7.60
N VAL A 203 -15.88 -2.98 -7.25
CA VAL A 203 -16.84 -3.88 -6.61
C VAL A 203 -17.60 -4.66 -7.67
N GLY A 204 -17.88 -4.02 -8.80
CA GLY A 204 -18.58 -4.58 -9.94
C GLY A 204 -18.65 -3.58 -11.09
N PRO A 205 -19.22 -3.98 -12.25
CA PRO A 205 -19.19 -3.15 -13.46
C PRO A 205 -19.94 -1.81 -13.32
N ASP A 206 -20.92 -1.75 -12.42
CA ASP A 206 -21.69 -0.54 -12.14
C ASP A 206 -21.37 0.06 -10.75
N ASP A 207 -20.32 -0.45 -10.09
CA ASP A 207 -19.96 -0.06 -8.73
C ASP A 207 -18.43 0.00 -8.61
N VAL A 208 -17.87 1.18 -8.95
CA VAL A 208 -16.43 1.44 -8.86
C VAL A 208 -16.20 2.68 -8.01
N TRP A 209 -15.26 2.58 -7.10
CA TRP A 209 -14.89 3.65 -6.20
C TRP A 209 -13.51 4.22 -6.58
N ALA A 210 -13.40 5.53 -6.53
CA ALA A 210 -12.12 6.22 -6.63
C ALA A 210 -11.95 7.18 -5.46
N VAL A 211 -10.76 7.27 -4.93
CA VAL A 211 -10.44 8.15 -3.80
C VAL A 211 -9.21 9.00 -4.09
N GLY A 212 -9.13 10.12 -3.39
CA GLY A 212 -8.02 11.04 -3.57
C GLY A 212 -8.17 12.28 -2.71
N SER A 213 -7.88 13.43 -3.29
CA SER A 213 -8.03 14.72 -2.63
C SER A 213 -8.77 15.74 -3.51
N ARG A 214 -9.32 16.73 -2.87
CA ARG A 214 -9.90 17.91 -3.52
C ARG A 214 -9.40 19.18 -2.85
N SER A 215 -9.03 20.15 -3.64
CA SER A 215 -8.71 21.48 -3.13
C SER A 215 -9.98 22.21 -2.69
N THR A 216 -9.95 22.86 -1.53
CA THR A 216 -11.11 23.53 -0.92
C THR A 216 -11.19 25.01 -1.31
N GLY A 217 -11.10 25.31 -2.60
CA GLY A 217 -11.36 26.65 -3.15
C GLY A 217 -10.28 27.69 -2.87
N PRO A 218 -10.49 28.94 -3.29
CA PRO A 218 -9.49 29.98 -3.07
C PRO A 218 -9.35 30.22 -1.57
N GLY A 219 -8.26 29.71 -1.03
CA GLY A 219 -7.86 30.03 0.32
C GLY A 219 -7.70 31.55 0.45
N THR A 220 -7.88 32.06 1.65
CA THR A 220 -7.62 33.46 1.96
C THR A 220 -6.14 33.73 1.65
N GLU A 221 -5.91 34.52 0.61
CA GLU A 221 -4.57 34.98 0.25
C GLU A 221 -3.93 35.68 1.45
N MET A 222 -2.93 35.08 2.03
CA MET A 222 -1.93 35.84 2.78
C MET A 222 -0.81 36.18 1.82
N GLU A 223 -0.75 37.47 1.43
CA GLU A 223 0.31 38.10 0.63
C GLU A 223 1.07 37.16 -0.34
N GLY A 224 0.41 36.76 -1.44
CA GLY A 224 1.04 36.07 -2.55
C GLY A 224 1.13 34.55 -2.47
N GLN A 225 0.59 33.90 -1.44
CA GLN A 225 0.42 32.44 -1.35
C GLN A 225 -1.04 32.12 -1.07
N GLY A 226 -1.75 31.66 -2.07
CA GLY A 226 -3.10 31.10 -1.92
C GLY A 226 -3.01 29.88 -0.99
N LYS A 227 -3.72 29.89 0.12
CA LYS A 227 -3.83 28.73 1.00
C LYS A 227 -4.98 27.86 0.52
N GLU A 228 -4.73 27.02 -0.44
CA GLU A 228 -5.61 25.92 -0.75
C GLU A 228 -5.21 24.74 0.13
N TYR A 229 -6.16 24.19 0.86
CA TYR A 229 -5.96 22.97 1.63
C TYR A 229 -6.61 21.83 0.89
N ASP A 230 -5.89 20.72 0.76
CA ASP A 230 -6.51 19.52 0.27
C ASP A 230 -7.36 18.87 1.36
N GLN A 231 -8.46 18.29 0.93
CA GLN A 231 -9.39 17.54 1.77
C GLN A 231 -9.67 16.16 1.16
N PRO A 232 -10.01 15.16 1.97
CA PRO A 232 -10.39 13.85 1.47
C PRO A 232 -11.50 13.96 0.43
N ALA A 233 -11.35 13.22 -0.65
CA ALA A 233 -12.34 13.14 -1.71
C ALA A 233 -12.62 11.67 -2.06
N SER A 234 -13.89 11.37 -2.37
CA SER A 234 -14.30 10.11 -2.96
C SER A 234 -15.27 10.32 -4.10
N MET A 235 -15.26 9.39 -5.02
CA MET A 235 -16.08 9.37 -6.22
C MET A 235 -16.58 7.96 -6.48
N HIS A 236 -17.79 7.85 -6.97
CA HIS A 236 -18.45 6.59 -7.25
C HIS A 236 -18.97 6.54 -8.68
N TRP A 237 -18.65 5.47 -9.38
CA TRP A 237 -19.22 5.13 -10.69
C TRP A 237 -20.47 4.29 -10.50
N ASP A 238 -21.57 4.72 -11.09
CA ASP A 238 -22.88 4.09 -10.97
C ASP A 238 -23.31 3.33 -12.24
N GLY A 239 -22.34 2.92 -13.06
CA GLY A 239 -22.60 2.30 -14.38
C GLY A 239 -22.78 3.33 -15.50
N THR A 240 -22.96 4.61 -15.21
CA THR A 240 -23.22 5.66 -16.21
C THR A 240 -22.33 6.89 -16.09
N SER A 241 -21.98 7.25 -14.87
CA SER A 241 -21.21 8.46 -14.60
C SER A 241 -20.54 8.43 -13.24
N TRP A 242 -19.42 9.13 -13.13
CA TRP A 242 -18.75 9.39 -11.86
C TRP A 242 -19.49 10.48 -11.09
N LYS A 243 -19.78 10.22 -9.83
CA LYS A 243 -20.41 11.17 -8.89
C LYS A 243 -19.50 11.39 -7.70
N ALA A 244 -19.38 12.66 -7.29
CA ALA A 244 -18.74 12.98 -6.02
C ALA A 244 -19.58 12.42 -4.87
N VAL A 245 -18.93 11.82 -3.89
CA VAL A 245 -19.54 11.33 -2.66
C VAL A 245 -18.91 12.07 -1.48
N ASP A 246 -19.74 12.60 -0.60
CA ASP A 246 -19.29 13.38 0.54
C ASP A 246 -18.44 12.53 1.50
N THR A 247 -17.27 13.04 1.86
CA THR A 247 -16.35 12.46 2.85
C THR A 247 -16.30 13.32 4.11
N PRO A 248 -16.06 12.73 5.29
CA PRO A 248 -15.63 13.48 6.46
C PRO A 248 -14.41 14.34 6.12
N GLN A 249 -14.45 15.61 6.52
CA GLN A 249 -13.38 16.56 6.24
C GLN A 249 -12.42 16.66 7.41
N ALA A 250 -11.12 16.72 7.12
CA ALA A 250 -10.09 16.94 8.12
C ALA A 250 -10.22 18.32 8.77
N ARG A 251 -9.97 18.37 10.07
CA ARG A 251 -9.97 19.61 10.85
C ARG A 251 -8.55 19.94 11.25
N PHE A 252 -8.01 20.97 10.61
CA PHE A 252 -6.71 21.50 10.98
C PHE A 252 -6.82 22.37 12.23
N LYS A 253 -5.83 22.24 13.13
CA LYS A 253 -5.75 23.09 14.34
C LYS A 253 -5.37 24.53 13.97
N GLU A 254 -5.95 25.49 14.66
CA GLU A 254 -5.57 26.90 14.51
C GLU A 254 -4.34 27.26 15.35
N PRO A 255 -3.39 28.06 14.84
CA PRO A 255 -3.34 28.54 13.46
C PRO A 255 -3.05 27.38 12.50
N ILE A 256 -3.76 27.36 11.36
CA ILE A 256 -3.57 26.28 10.38
C ILE A 256 -2.12 26.32 9.87
N PRO A 257 -1.38 25.19 9.93
CA PRO A 257 -0.01 25.11 9.44
C PRO A 257 0.08 25.49 7.95
N PRO A 258 1.22 26.02 7.50
CA PRO A 258 1.49 26.12 6.08
C PRO A 258 1.42 24.72 5.45
N GLU A 259 0.83 24.61 4.26
CA GLU A 259 0.80 23.37 3.47
C GLU A 259 0.08 22.17 4.15
N ALA A 260 -0.82 22.45 5.12
CA ALA A 260 -1.69 21.40 5.66
C ALA A 260 -2.48 20.72 4.53
N SER A 261 -2.49 19.40 4.50
CA SER A 261 -3.12 18.61 3.44
C SER A 261 -3.72 17.34 4.00
N ALA A 262 -4.94 17.03 3.58
CA ALA A 262 -5.58 15.76 3.90
C ALA A 262 -6.10 15.10 2.62
N GLY A 263 -5.91 13.79 2.50
CA GLY A 263 -6.34 13.06 1.34
C GLY A 263 -6.52 11.58 1.63
N LEU A 264 -7.20 10.89 0.74
CA LEU A 264 -7.29 9.44 0.73
C LEU A 264 -6.30 8.91 -0.30
N GLY A 265 -5.48 7.94 0.11
CA GLY A 265 -4.44 7.34 -0.72
C GLY A 265 -4.77 5.92 -1.16
N GLN A 266 -5.65 5.22 -0.43
CA GLN A 266 -6.06 3.85 -0.76
C GLN A 266 -7.56 3.64 -0.54
N VAL A 267 -8.14 2.76 -1.39
CA VAL A 267 -9.49 2.24 -1.25
C VAL A 267 -9.49 0.75 -1.51
N PHE A 268 -10.23 -0.01 -0.71
CA PHE A 268 -10.36 -1.45 -0.84
C PHE A 268 -11.83 -1.83 -0.93
N ALA A 269 -12.15 -2.69 -1.88
CA ALA A 269 -13.40 -3.42 -1.95
C ALA A 269 -13.17 -4.81 -1.34
N LEU A 270 -14.04 -5.22 -0.41
CA LEU A 270 -13.99 -6.53 0.20
C LEU A 270 -14.93 -7.50 -0.53
N ASP A 271 -14.66 -8.80 -0.43
CA ASP A 271 -15.50 -9.86 -1.00
C ASP A 271 -16.97 -9.78 -0.58
N ASN A 272 -17.28 -9.17 0.55
CA ASN A 272 -18.63 -8.96 1.05
C ASN A 272 -19.32 -7.68 0.52
N GLY A 273 -18.66 -6.94 -0.38
CA GLY A 273 -19.12 -5.66 -0.93
C GLY A 273 -18.91 -4.46 0.00
N GLU A 274 -18.25 -4.62 1.13
CA GLU A 274 -17.87 -3.50 1.99
C GLU A 274 -16.71 -2.72 1.35
N VAL A 275 -16.81 -1.38 1.37
CA VAL A 275 -15.76 -0.50 0.84
C VAL A 275 -15.15 0.29 1.99
N ARG A 276 -13.82 0.37 2.01
CA ARG A 276 -13.04 1.09 3.01
C ARG A 276 -12.00 1.96 2.34
N ALA A 277 -11.79 3.15 2.88
CA ALA A 277 -10.81 4.09 2.37
C ALA A 277 -9.86 4.56 3.48
N TYR A 278 -8.63 4.81 3.10
CA TYR A 278 -7.55 5.16 4.01
C TYR A 278 -6.75 6.33 3.46
N GLY A 279 -6.22 7.12 4.38
CA GLY A 279 -5.44 8.28 4.01
C GLY A 279 -4.73 8.91 5.17
N THR A 280 -4.26 10.12 4.94
CA THR A 280 -3.48 10.87 5.91
C THR A 280 -3.97 12.30 5.98
N ASN A 281 -4.06 12.84 7.18
CA ASN A 281 -4.13 14.24 7.46
C ASN A 281 -2.71 14.67 7.85
N SER A 282 -2.03 15.33 6.93
CA SER A 282 -0.62 15.71 7.06
C SER A 282 -0.50 17.20 7.30
N PHE A 283 0.31 17.53 8.25
CA PHE A 283 0.70 18.89 8.53
C PHE A 283 2.11 19.07 8.00
N ASN A 284 2.27 19.51 6.78
CA ASN A 284 3.61 19.74 6.27
C ASN A 284 4.22 20.99 6.82
N HIS A 285 5.37 20.86 7.20
CA HIS A 285 5.99 21.63 8.15
C HIS A 285 7.34 22.14 7.78
N GLY A 286 7.74 22.31 6.85
CA GLY A 286 9.04 22.89 6.53
C GLY A 286 9.83 23.16 7.78
N GLU A 287 10.11 23.19 8.73
CA GLU A 287 11.13 23.62 9.72
C GLU A 287 10.59 24.16 11.07
N VAL A 288 9.46 23.65 11.57
CA VAL A 288 8.94 24.07 12.90
C VAL A 288 9.17 22.96 13.92
N GLU A 289 9.76 23.28 15.09
CA GLU A 289 10.14 22.28 16.10
C GLU A 289 8.95 21.55 16.78
N ASP A 290 7.73 22.07 16.72
CA ASP A 290 6.54 21.55 17.41
C ASP A 290 5.42 21.11 16.45
N GLU A 291 5.77 20.37 15.43
CA GLU A 291 4.80 19.90 14.43
C GLU A 291 3.86 18.84 14.97
N PRO A 292 2.53 18.95 14.71
CA PRO A 292 1.63 17.84 14.97
C PRO A 292 2.02 16.61 14.15
N ALA A 293 1.96 15.44 14.75
CA ALA A 293 2.14 14.21 13.99
C ALA A 293 0.98 14.03 13.00
N ASP A 294 1.27 13.46 11.83
CA ASP A 294 0.26 13.07 10.86
C ASP A 294 -0.81 12.19 11.50
N GLU A 295 -2.04 12.38 11.07
CA GLU A 295 -3.19 11.61 11.53
C GLU A 295 -3.64 10.63 10.43
N PHE A 296 -3.85 9.39 10.82
CA PHE A 296 -4.32 8.34 9.91
C PHE A 296 -5.85 8.43 9.74
N ILE A 297 -6.31 8.64 8.51
CA ILE A 297 -7.72 8.68 8.14
C ILE A 297 -8.19 7.27 7.82
N ARG A 298 -9.29 6.85 8.41
CA ARG A 298 -9.95 5.56 8.16
C ARG A 298 -11.43 5.77 7.95
N LEU A 299 -11.93 5.41 6.80
CA LEU A 299 -13.34 5.54 6.44
C LEU A 299 -13.91 4.18 6.05
N ARG A 300 -15.16 3.94 6.41
CA ARG A 300 -15.95 2.78 5.99
C ARG A 300 -17.26 3.26 5.35
N TRP A 301 -17.58 2.73 4.19
CA TRP A 301 -18.87 2.97 3.56
C TRP A 301 -19.96 2.16 4.27
N ASP A 302 -21.05 2.80 4.71
CA ASP A 302 -22.16 2.15 5.42
C ASP A 302 -23.34 1.78 4.51
N GLY A 303 -23.17 1.96 3.18
CA GLY A 303 -24.21 1.82 2.16
C GLY A 303 -24.90 3.13 1.79
N SER A 304 -24.61 4.23 2.51
CA SER A 304 -25.21 5.53 2.25
C SER A 304 -24.26 6.71 2.42
N LYS A 305 -23.27 6.56 3.28
CA LYS A 305 -22.25 7.59 3.58
C LYS A 305 -20.97 6.97 4.10
N TRP A 306 -19.90 7.72 4.02
CA TRP A 306 -18.65 7.41 4.69
C TRP A 306 -18.75 7.66 6.20
N VAL A 307 -18.34 6.68 6.98
CA VAL A 307 -18.27 6.73 8.45
C VAL A 307 -16.83 6.64 8.88
N GLU A 308 -16.40 7.67 9.59
CA GLU A 308 -15.06 7.71 10.16
C GLU A 308 -14.88 6.62 11.21
N GLN A 309 -13.76 5.92 11.14
CA GLN A 309 -13.36 4.90 12.08
C GLN A 309 -12.32 5.46 13.05
N GLN A 310 -12.22 4.87 14.23
CA GLN A 310 -11.21 5.28 15.21
C GLN A 310 -9.80 5.20 14.61
N GLY A 311 -8.97 6.19 14.86
CA GLY A 311 -7.58 6.24 14.42
C GLY A 311 -6.77 5.03 14.87
N ALA A 312 -5.68 4.73 14.15
CA ALA A 312 -4.81 3.61 14.46
C ALA A 312 -3.92 3.92 15.68
N PRO A 313 -3.83 3.04 16.70
CA PRO A 313 -2.99 3.26 17.86
C PRO A 313 -1.54 2.81 17.65
N GLY A 314 -0.62 3.39 18.40
CA GLY A 314 0.74 2.91 18.58
C GLY A 314 1.51 2.71 17.29
N GLY A 315 2.08 1.52 17.10
CA GLY A 315 2.91 1.20 15.92
C GLY A 315 2.18 1.14 14.59
N CYS A 316 0.84 1.24 14.56
CA CYS A 316 0.05 1.29 13.34
C CYS A 316 -0.29 2.73 12.87
N ALA A 317 -0.01 3.73 13.69
CA ALA A 317 -0.51 5.11 13.49
C ALA A 317 0.00 5.80 12.21
N THR A 318 1.19 5.44 11.74
CA THR A 318 1.86 6.12 10.62
C THR A 318 2.28 5.14 9.53
N ARG A 319 1.58 4.00 9.42
CA ARG A 319 1.95 2.95 8.48
C ARG A 319 1.03 2.93 7.27
N THR A 320 1.63 2.61 6.13
CA THR A 320 0.92 2.52 4.87
C THR A 320 0.13 1.20 4.80
N PRO A 321 -1.15 1.22 4.43
CA PRO A 321 -1.89 0.03 4.06
C PRO A 321 -1.26 -0.68 2.87
N VAL A 322 -1.16 -2.02 2.95
CA VAL A 322 -0.61 -2.88 1.89
C VAL A 322 -1.54 -4.05 1.55
N GLY A 323 -2.71 -4.10 2.16
CA GLY A 323 -3.73 -5.10 1.89
C GLY A 323 -4.77 -5.13 3.02
N GLN A 324 -5.90 -5.75 2.76
CA GLN A 324 -7.01 -5.83 3.69
C GLN A 324 -7.72 -7.18 3.62
N ASP A 325 -8.15 -7.70 4.78
CA ASP A 325 -9.09 -8.82 4.88
C ASP A 325 -10.39 -8.38 5.60
N ASP A 326 -11.31 -9.33 5.76
CA ASP A 326 -12.59 -9.13 6.46
C ASP A 326 -12.47 -8.79 7.95
N LYS A 327 -11.28 -8.84 8.53
CA LYS A 327 -11.01 -8.67 9.97
C LYS A 327 -10.08 -7.51 10.29
N GLY A 328 -9.45 -6.91 9.28
CA GLY A 328 -8.57 -5.78 9.48
C GLY A 328 -7.67 -5.45 8.29
N LEU A 329 -6.70 -4.61 8.58
CA LEU A 329 -5.83 -3.98 7.61
C LEU A 329 -4.39 -4.43 7.82
N PHE A 330 -3.76 -4.97 6.79
CA PHE A 330 -2.32 -5.22 6.76
C PHE A 330 -1.59 -3.91 6.49
N LEU A 331 -0.57 -3.67 7.26
CA LEU A 331 0.25 -2.47 7.16
C LEU A 331 1.69 -2.84 6.84
N ASP A 332 2.41 -1.94 6.23
CA ASP A 332 3.82 -2.10 5.90
C ASP A 332 4.63 -2.63 7.10
N GLY A 333 5.69 -3.38 6.81
CA GLY A 333 6.39 -4.14 7.82
C GLY A 333 5.59 -5.39 8.23
N ASN A 334 5.44 -5.61 9.52
CA ASN A 334 4.73 -6.78 10.04
C ASN A 334 3.62 -6.37 11.03
N TRP A 335 2.81 -5.40 10.64
CA TRP A 335 1.74 -4.86 11.47
C TRP A 335 0.37 -5.18 10.89
N TYR A 336 -0.61 -5.30 11.77
CA TYR A 336 -2.00 -5.55 11.43
C TYR A 336 -2.91 -4.74 12.37
N LEU A 337 -3.81 -4.00 11.79
CA LEU A 337 -4.80 -3.21 12.50
C LEU A 337 -6.16 -3.91 12.39
N THR A 338 -6.64 -4.46 13.49
CA THR A 338 -7.93 -5.15 13.52
C THR A 338 -9.09 -4.16 13.40
N ASP A 339 -10.26 -4.62 12.95
CA ASP A 339 -11.46 -3.79 12.82
C ASP A 339 -11.92 -3.15 14.14
N ASP A 340 -11.68 -3.82 15.25
CA ASP A 340 -11.95 -3.26 16.59
C ASP A 340 -10.86 -2.28 17.06
N GLY A 341 -9.93 -1.88 16.18
CA GLY A 341 -8.93 -0.83 16.40
C GLY A 341 -7.68 -1.27 17.17
N ARG A 342 -7.43 -2.56 17.34
CA ARG A 342 -6.20 -3.04 17.99
C ARG A 342 -5.05 -3.13 17.00
N CYS A 343 -3.91 -2.57 17.37
CA CYS A 343 -2.66 -2.71 16.61
C CYS A 343 -1.92 -3.98 17.07
N VAL A 344 -1.68 -4.89 16.14
CA VAL A 344 -1.04 -6.19 16.38
C VAL A 344 0.23 -6.28 15.55
N LYS A 345 1.34 -6.66 16.20
CA LYS A 345 2.56 -7.00 15.46
C LYS A 345 2.50 -8.47 15.07
N ILE A 346 2.48 -8.75 13.75
CA ILE A 346 2.52 -10.10 13.21
C ILE A 346 3.90 -10.70 13.49
N LYS A 347 3.96 -11.91 14.01
CA LYS A 347 5.22 -12.63 14.20
C LYS A 347 5.83 -12.99 12.84
N ARG A 348 7.14 -13.12 12.79
CA ARG A 348 7.86 -13.60 11.60
C ARG A 348 9.09 -14.40 11.99
N HIS A 349 9.50 -15.28 11.12
CA HIS A 349 10.77 -15.95 11.26
C HIS A 349 11.94 -15.03 10.88
N ARG A 350 13.11 -15.33 11.42
CA ARG A 350 14.35 -14.69 10.97
C ARG A 350 14.84 -15.36 9.70
N LEU A 351 15.54 -14.61 8.85
CA LEU A 351 16.25 -15.19 7.72
C LEU A 351 17.25 -16.25 8.22
N PRO A 352 17.37 -17.38 7.52
CA PRO A 352 18.38 -18.38 7.83
C PRO A 352 19.79 -17.84 7.57
N VAL A 353 20.77 -18.35 8.29
CA VAL A 353 22.19 -17.95 8.11
C VAL A 353 22.74 -18.27 6.71
N SER A 354 22.11 -19.19 5.98
CA SER A 354 22.45 -19.52 4.59
C SER A 354 22.21 -18.37 3.61
N THR A 355 21.45 -17.36 4.00
CA THR A 355 21.24 -16.12 3.21
C THR A 355 22.36 -15.08 3.38
N GLY A 356 23.35 -15.34 4.23
CA GLY A 356 24.35 -14.35 4.62
C GLY A 356 24.00 -13.54 5.89
N ALA A 357 22.76 -13.64 6.39
CA ALA A 357 22.36 -12.97 7.62
C ALA A 357 23.09 -13.56 8.84
N ARG A 358 23.67 -12.69 9.66
CA ARG A 358 24.31 -13.12 10.93
C ARG A 358 23.26 -13.35 12.01
N LYS A 359 23.52 -14.24 12.95
CA LYS A 359 22.61 -14.54 14.06
C LYS A 359 22.18 -13.30 14.86
N ALA A 360 23.07 -12.33 15.02
CA ALA A 360 22.86 -11.11 15.79
C ALA A 360 22.40 -9.89 14.94
N SER A 361 22.24 -10.03 13.60
CA SER A 361 21.84 -8.91 12.75
C SER A 361 20.42 -8.45 13.07
N ASN A 362 20.19 -7.14 13.02
CA ASN A 362 18.82 -6.60 13.04
C ASN A 362 18.16 -6.87 11.69
N GLN A 363 16.91 -7.29 11.74
CA GLN A 363 16.15 -7.64 10.54
C GLN A 363 14.77 -7.01 10.63
N SER A 364 14.34 -6.31 9.60
CA SER A 364 13.01 -5.71 9.47
C SER A 364 12.34 -6.22 8.21
N LEU A 365 11.10 -6.69 8.32
CA LEU A 365 10.28 -7.09 7.18
C LEU A 365 9.52 -5.87 6.68
N TRP A 366 9.57 -5.63 5.38
CA TRP A 366 8.84 -4.61 4.67
C TRP A 366 8.05 -5.29 3.55
N LEU A 367 6.73 -5.31 3.68
CA LEU A 367 5.83 -5.79 2.64
C LEU A 367 5.40 -4.62 1.78
N LYS A 368 5.28 -4.85 0.49
CA LYS A 368 4.83 -3.89 -0.51
C LYS A 368 3.39 -4.18 -0.92
N GLU A 369 3.10 -5.46 -1.15
CA GLU A 369 1.80 -5.95 -1.57
C GLU A 369 1.42 -7.21 -0.83
N ILE A 370 0.11 -7.42 -0.65
CA ILE A 370 -0.46 -8.62 -0.02
C ILE A 370 -1.71 -9.02 -0.79
N HIS A 371 -1.75 -10.26 -1.25
CA HIS A 371 -2.88 -10.82 -2.01
C HIS A 371 -3.44 -12.06 -1.34
N ARG A 372 -4.73 -12.26 -1.49
CA ARG A 372 -5.39 -13.50 -1.09
C ARG A 372 -5.13 -14.59 -2.14
N VAL A 373 -4.86 -15.81 -1.67
CA VAL A 373 -4.75 -16.95 -2.59
C VAL A 373 -6.16 -17.35 -3.04
N PRO A 374 -6.50 -17.29 -4.33
CA PRO A 374 -7.83 -17.55 -4.83
C PRO A 374 -8.42 -18.87 -4.32
N GLY A 375 -9.68 -18.84 -3.89
CA GLY A 375 -10.39 -20.01 -3.39
C GLY A 375 -9.97 -20.51 -2.00
N THR A 376 -9.14 -19.76 -1.28
CA THR A 376 -8.64 -20.13 0.06
C THR A 376 -8.75 -18.97 1.05
N ASP A 377 -8.43 -19.22 2.32
CA ASP A 377 -8.28 -18.19 3.37
C ASP A 377 -6.78 -17.85 3.60
N GLU A 378 -5.91 -18.24 2.68
CA GLU A 378 -4.48 -17.96 2.77
C GLU A 378 -4.13 -16.62 2.13
N TRP A 379 -3.10 -15.96 2.67
CA TRP A 379 -2.60 -14.69 2.20
C TRP A 379 -1.12 -14.81 1.92
N LEU A 380 -0.69 -14.22 0.82
CA LEU A 380 0.69 -14.06 0.43
C LEU A 380 1.06 -12.58 0.42
N GLY A 381 2.29 -12.30 0.79
CA GLY A 381 2.84 -10.95 0.67
C GLY A 381 4.21 -10.97 0.02
N ALA A 382 4.53 -9.94 -0.73
CA ALA A 382 5.84 -9.73 -1.32
C ALA A 382 6.52 -8.49 -0.74
N GLY A 383 7.84 -8.52 -0.70
CA GLY A 383 8.65 -7.43 -0.18
C GLY A 383 10.08 -7.85 0.08
N HIS A 384 10.66 -7.34 1.14
CA HIS A 384 12.03 -7.70 1.52
C HIS A 384 12.25 -7.74 3.04
N VAL A 385 13.26 -8.48 3.45
CA VAL A 385 13.82 -8.36 4.80
C VAL A 385 15.10 -7.54 4.73
N GLN A 386 15.03 -6.33 5.27
CA GLN A 386 16.21 -5.50 5.44
C GLN A 386 17.08 -6.06 6.57
N VAL A 387 18.34 -6.29 6.28
CA VAL A 387 19.33 -6.84 7.22
C VAL A 387 20.37 -5.77 7.52
N ASN A 388 20.31 -5.25 8.74
CA ASN A 388 21.29 -4.28 9.23
C ASN A 388 22.36 -5.03 10.05
N GLN A 389 23.53 -5.19 9.46
CA GLN A 389 24.68 -5.81 10.10
C GLN A 389 25.96 -5.04 9.76
N SER A 390 26.91 -5.03 10.69
CA SER A 390 28.17 -4.32 10.50
C SER A 390 28.97 -4.94 9.35
N GLY A 391 29.33 -4.11 8.38
CA GLY A 391 30.23 -4.46 7.28
C GLY A 391 29.56 -5.06 6.03
N ASP A 392 28.29 -5.45 6.10
CA ASP A 392 27.60 -6.06 4.97
C ASP A 392 26.05 -5.96 5.13
N PRO A 393 25.47 -4.75 5.08
CA PRO A 393 24.03 -4.57 5.07
C PRO A 393 23.48 -5.00 3.70
N PHE A 394 22.33 -5.68 3.68
CA PHE A 394 21.67 -6.10 2.45
C PHE A 394 20.14 -6.21 2.65
N SER A 395 19.43 -6.34 1.56
CA SER A 395 17.98 -6.61 1.53
C SER A 395 17.73 -7.95 0.86
N ALA A 396 17.07 -8.87 1.56
CA ALA A 396 16.68 -10.16 1.00
C ALA A 396 15.24 -10.10 0.50
N PRO A 397 14.98 -10.19 -0.81
CA PRO A 397 13.65 -10.22 -1.34
C PRO A 397 12.91 -11.49 -0.91
N VAL A 398 11.66 -11.35 -0.46
CA VAL A 398 10.90 -12.47 0.09
C VAL A 398 9.46 -12.48 -0.39
N VAL A 399 8.93 -13.69 -0.59
CA VAL A 399 7.49 -13.96 -0.56
C VAL A 399 7.18 -14.63 0.77
N VAL A 400 6.16 -14.16 1.45
CA VAL A 400 5.75 -14.68 2.76
C VAL A 400 4.29 -15.14 2.70
N ARG A 401 3.96 -16.16 3.49
CA ARG A 401 2.63 -16.70 3.66
C ARG A 401 2.13 -16.46 5.07
N LEU A 402 0.91 -15.95 5.20
CA LEU A 402 0.29 -15.75 6.51
C LEU A 402 -0.23 -17.07 7.08
N LYS A 403 0.21 -17.40 8.28
CA LYS A 403 -0.34 -18.48 9.09
C LYS A 403 -1.16 -17.90 10.24
N ARG A 404 -2.37 -18.41 10.39
CA ARG A 404 -3.24 -18.13 11.53
C ARG A 404 -3.13 -19.28 12.49
N GLY A 405 -2.58 -19.05 13.68
CA GLY A 405 -2.52 -20.04 14.74
C GLY A 405 -3.94 -20.33 15.25
N GLY A 406 -4.26 -21.61 15.36
CA GLY A 406 -5.51 -22.08 15.95
C GLY A 406 -5.53 -21.94 17.47
#